data_93f6527bd4ba5ad19df0e2eb039cf4da
#
_entry.id   93f6527bd4ba5ad19df0e2eb039cf4da
#
_cell.length_a   1.000
_cell.length_b   1.000
_cell.length_c   1.000
_cell.angle_alpha   90.00
_cell.angle_beta   90.00
_cell.angle_gamma   90.00
#
_symmetry.space_group_name_H-M   'P 1'
#
loop_
_entity.id
_entity.type
_entity.pdbx_description
1 polymer ?
#
loop_
_entity_poly.entity_id
_entity_poly.type
_entity_poly.pdbx_seq_one_letter_code
_entity_poly.pdbx_strand_id
1 'polypeptide(L)'
;IEQLFLVYYRVADDEEEGEWILAADILQRIQKASKMKFSSGQVNYFGRILQRLGVKSYRKTRGVYYHVVAVAQKEIQGNCERLTGRKTL
;
A
#
# COMPACT_ATOMS: atom_id res chain seq x y z
N ILE A 1 -3.09 -3.60 -8.51
CA ILE A 1 -2.59 -3.61 -7.12
C ILE A 1 -1.77 -2.37 -6.77
N GLU A 2 -0.96 -1.87 -7.69
CA GLU A 2 -0.18 -0.65 -7.47
C GLU A 2 -1.06 0.55 -7.15
N GLN A 3 -2.07 0.78 -7.95
CA GLN A 3 -3.02 1.88 -7.75
C GLN A 3 -3.80 1.70 -6.46
N LEU A 4 -4.17 0.48 -6.13
CA LEU A 4 -4.91 0.18 -4.91
C LEU A 4 -4.03 0.43 -3.67
N PHE A 5 -2.75 0.08 -3.74
CA PHE A 5 -1.80 0.41 -2.67
C PHE A 5 -1.77 1.92 -2.43
N LEU A 6 -1.67 2.71 -3.51
CA LEU A 6 -1.58 4.17 -3.41
C LEU A 6 -2.87 4.84 -2.93
N VAL A 7 -3.99 4.12 -2.92
CA VAL A 7 -5.23 4.60 -2.30
C VAL A 7 -5.11 4.66 -0.78
N TYR A 8 -4.46 3.65 -0.18
CA TYR A 8 -4.41 3.49 1.28
C TYR A 8 -3.08 3.92 1.89
N TYR A 9 -2.02 3.94 1.11
CA TYR A 9 -0.66 4.22 1.58
C TYR A 9 0.07 5.13 0.61
N ARG A 10 1.11 5.77 1.10
CA ARG A 10 2.05 6.51 0.26
C ARG A 10 3.48 6.19 0.69
N VAL A 11 4.42 6.48 -0.19
CA VAL A 11 5.84 6.32 0.10
C VAL A 11 6.24 7.33 1.19
N ALA A 12 6.98 6.87 2.20
CA ALA A 12 7.49 7.76 3.24
C ALA A 12 8.68 8.55 2.70
N ASP A 13 8.59 9.88 2.78
CA ASP A 13 9.66 10.78 2.32
C ASP A 13 10.69 11.04 3.41
N ASP A 14 10.32 10.89 4.67
CA ASP A 14 11.15 11.17 5.83
C ASP A 14 11.29 9.92 6.69
N GLU A 15 12.47 9.69 7.24
CA GLU A 15 12.72 8.54 8.12
C GLU A 15 11.88 8.56 9.39
N GLU A 16 11.49 9.74 9.84
CA GLU A 16 10.65 9.90 11.03
C GLU A 16 9.16 9.76 10.73
N GLU A 17 8.80 9.70 9.45
CA GLU A 17 7.42 9.61 9.01
C GLU A 17 7.04 8.15 8.77
N GLY A 18 5.78 7.80 9.07
CA GLY A 18 5.21 6.51 8.70
C GLY A 18 5.59 5.36 9.59
N GLU A 19 5.41 4.17 9.06
CA GLU A 19 5.61 2.91 9.76
C GLU A 19 6.40 1.93 8.91
N TRP A 20 7.10 1.02 9.58
CA TRP A 20 7.74 -0.12 8.94
C TRP A 20 6.83 -1.33 9.08
N ILE A 21 6.23 -1.78 7.98
CA ILE A 21 5.21 -2.82 7.98
C ILE A 21 5.63 -3.95 7.03
N LEU A 22 5.37 -5.19 7.44
CA LEU A 22 5.57 -6.36 6.58
C LEU A 22 4.68 -6.26 5.34
N ALA A 23 5.21 -6.66 4.18
CA ALA A 23 4.45 -6.67 2.93
C ALA A 23 3.14 -7.45 3.06
N ALA A 24 3.18 -8.61 3.74
CA ALA A 24 1.99 -9.41 3.97
C ALA A 24 0.92 -8.67 4.77
N ASP A 25 1.34 -7.90 5.77
CA ASP A 25 0.43 -7.11 6.61
C ASP A 25 -0.19 -5.96 5.81
N ILE A 26 0.60 -5.31 4.95
CA ILE A 26 0.09 -4.25 4.07
C ILE A 26 -0.99 -4.81 3.15
N LEU A 27 -0.70 -5.95 2.50
CA LEU A 27 -1.65 -6.61 1.61
C LEU A 27 -2.92 -7.01 2.34
N GLN A 28 -2.79 -7.57 3.53
CA GLN A 28 -3.92 -7.99 4.32
C GLN A 28 -4.83 -6.83 4.69
N ARG A 29 -4.24 -5.69 5.09
CA ARG A 29 -4.99 -4.48 5.41
C ARG A 29 -5.71 -3.94 4.18
N ILE A 30 -5.06 -3.94 3.02
CA ILE A 30 -5.66 -3.48 1.77
C ILE A 30 -6.82 -4.39 1.36
N GLN A 31 -6.63 -5.70 1.42
CA GLN A 31 -7.69 -6.66 1.10
C GLN A 31 -8.90 -6.50 2.00
N LYS A 32 -8.67 -6.31 3.30
CA LYS A 32 -9.74 -6.12 4.28
C LYS A 32 -10.49 -4.82 4.03
N ALA A 33 -9.77 -3.73 3.76
CA ALA A 33 -10.36 -2.41 3.56
C ALA A 33 -11.11 -2.32 2.23
N SER A 34 -10.56 -2.89 1.16
CA SER A 34 -11.14 -2.84 -0.18
C SER A 34 -12.12 -3.97 -0.47
N LYS A 35 -12.14 -5.00 0.39
CA LYS A 35 -12.93 -6.23 0.20
C LYS A 35 -12.54 -6.99 -1.07
N MET A 36 -11.31 -6.80 -1.52
CA MET A 36 -10.76 -7.51 -2.69
C MET A 36 -9.77 -8.56 -2.23
N LYS A 37 -9.67 -9.65 -3.00
CA LYS A 37 -8.66 -10.69 -2.77
C LYS A 37 -7.65 -10.65 -3.90
N PHE A 38 -6.38 -10.83 -3.55
CA PHE A 38 -5.30 -10.88 -4.52
C PHE A 38 -4.89 -12.32 -4.80
N SER A 39 -4.55 -12.60 -6.05
CA SER A 39 -4.00 -13.90 -6.44
C SER A 39 -2.58 -14.08 -5.89
N SER A 40 -2.10 -15.33 -5.86
CA SER A 40 -0.71 -15.62 -5.45
C SER A 40 0.31 -14.87 -6.29
N GLY A 41 0.05 -14.73 -7.60
CA GLY A 41 0.90 -13.98 -8.49
C GLY A 41 0.98 -12.50 -8.11
N GLN A 42 -0.15 -11.90 -7.77
CA GLN A 42 -0.20 -10.50 -7.33
C GLN A 42 0.56 -10.30 -6.00
N VAL A 43 0.38 -11.24 -5.07
CA VAL A 43 1.08 -11.19 -3.78
C VAL A 43 2.59 -11.26 -3.99
N ASN A 44 3.04 -12.18 -4.85
CA ASN A 44 4.47 -12.35 -5.15
C ASN A 44 5.05 -11.12 -5.87
N TYR A 45 4.25 -10.47 -6.68
CA TYR A 45 4.66 -9.30 -7.45
C TYR A 45 4.67 -8.00 -6.62
N PHE A 46 3.98 -8.00 -5.51
CA PHE A 46 3.80 -6.79 -4.69
C PHE A 46 5.11 -6.16 -4.22
N GLY A 47 6.07 -6.98 -3.82
CA GLY A 47 7.39 -6.49 -3.41
C GLY A 47 8.09 -5.71 -4.51
N ARG A 48 7.99 -6.17 -5.75
CA ARG A 48 8.57 -5.48 -6.91
C ARG A 48 7.89 -4.15 -7.18
N ILE A 49 6.56 -4.10 -6.98
CA ILE A 49 5.80 -2.86 -7.13
C ILE A 49 6.28 -1.83 -6.11
N LEU A 50 6.45 -2.23 -4.86
CA LEU A 50 6.92 -1.34 -3.80
C LEU A 50 8.33 -0.82 -4.11
N GLN A 51 9.22 -1.68 -4.60
CA GLN A 51 10.56 -1.27 -5.00
C GLN A 51 10.53 -0.28 -6.16
N ARG A 52 9.66 -0.50 -7.13
CA ARG A 52 9.49 0.40 -8.28
C ARG A 52 9.00 1.77 -7.84
N LEU A 53 8.14 1.82 -6.83
CA LEU A 53 7.62 3.07 -6.28
C LEU A 53 8.66 3.82 -5.43
N GLY A 54 9.79 3.20 -5.14
CA GLY A 54 10.83 3.81 -4.33
C GLY A 54 10.63 3.64 -2.83
N VAL A 55 9.81 2.69 -2.42
CA VAL A 55 9.59 2.40 -1.00
C VAL A 55 10.84 1.79 -0.40
N LYS A 56 11.34 2.35 0.69
CA LYS A 56 12.48 1.81 1.42
C LYS A 56 12.10 0.50 2.11
N SER A 57 13.03 -0.44 2.16
CA SER A 57 12.78 -1.73 2.77
C SER A 57 14.00 -2.22 3.54
N TYR A 58 13.77 -3.11 4.50
CA TYR A 58 14.83 -3.87 5.14
C TYR A 58 14.30 -5.26 5.50
N ARG A 59 15.23 -6.23 5.54
CA ARG A 59 14.89 -7.62 5.83
C ARG A 59 15.18 -7.94 7.30
N LYS A 60 14.23 -8.59 7.94
CA LYS A 60 14.38 -9.18 9.27
C LYS A 60 13.94 -10.63 9.25
N THR A 61 14.03 -11.31 10.39
CA THR A 61 13.71 -12.72 10.55
C THR A 61 12.30 -13.07 10.05
N ARG A 62 11.34 -12.17 10.23
CA ARG A 62 9.92 -12.40 9.83
C ARG A 62 9.66 -12.10 8.36
N GLY A 63 10.57 -11.43 7.67
CA GLY A 63 10.41 -11.05 6.28
C GLY A 63 10.89 -9.64 5.99
N VAL A 64 10.40 -9.07 4.90
CA VAL A 64 10.79 -7.73 4.46
C VAL A 64 9.78 -6.71 4.95
N TYR A 65 10.27 -5.68 5.64
CA TYR A 65 9.47 -4.55 6.10
C TYR A 65 9.62 -3.41 5.11
N TYR A 66 8.53 -2.70 4.88
CA TYR A 66 8.49 -1.55 3.97
C TYR A 66 8.08 -0.29 4.72
N HIS A 67 8.76 0.82 4.39
CA HIS A 67 8.51 2.11 5.04
C HIS A 67 7.44 2.87 4.28
N VAL A 68 6.23 2.91 4.84
CA VAL A 68 5.05 3.51 4.22
C VAL A 68 4.32 4.41 5.20
N VAL A 69 3.52 5.32 4.67
CA VAL A 69 2.65 6.19 5.45
C VAL A 69 1.21 5.85 5.15
N ALA A 70 0.43 5.59 6.20
CA ALA A 70 -1.00 5.38 6.05
C ALA A 70 -1.68 6.69 5.66
N VAL A 71 -2.47 6.65 4.57
CA VAL A 71 -3.20 7.82 4.09
C VAL A 71 -4.41 8.08 4.99
N ALA A 72 -4.71 9.34 5.27
CA ALA A 72 -5.87 9.72 6.06
C ALA A 72 -7.17 9.27 5.38
N GLN A 73 -8.18 8.95 6.18
CA GLN A 73 -9.46 8.44 5.69
C GLN A 73 -10.07 9.33 4.60
N LYS A 74 -9.99 10.63 4.76
CA LYS A 74 -10.50 11.59 3.78
C LYS A 74 -9.76 11.50 2.44
N GLU A 75 -8.44 11.30 2.48
CA GLU A 75 -7.62 11.13 1.28
C GLU A 75 -7.88 9.80 0.60
N ILE A 76 -8.16 8.76 1.38
CA ILE A 76 -8.52 7.44 0.84
C ILE A 76 -9.76 7.56 -0.03
N GLN A 77 -10.79 8.25 0.45
CA GLN A 77 -12.03 8.44 -0.30
C GLN A 77 -11.77 9.19 -1.62
N GLY A 78 -11.01 10.28 -1.57
CA GLY A 78 -10.67 11.04 -2.78
C GLY A 78 -9.84 10.22 -3.76
N ASN A 79 -8.91 9.40 -3.26
CA ASN A 79 -8.09 8.53 -4.09
C ASN A 79 -8.94 7.44 -4.76
N CYS A 80 -9.92 6.88 -4.05
CA CYS A 80 -10.84 5.91 -4.62
C CYS A 80 -11.69 6.52 -5.75
N GLU A 81 -12.16 7.73 -5.57
CA GLU A 81 -12.94 8.44 -6.60
C GLU A 81 -12.10 8.65 -7.86
N ARG A 82 -10.84 9.07 -7.70
CA ARG A 82 -9.94 9.26 -8.84
C ARG A 82 -9.65 7.95 -9.56
N LEU A 83 -9.46 6.88 -8.80
CA LEU A 83 -9.16 5.56 -9.36
C LEU A 83 -10.34 5.02 -10.18
N THR A 84 -11.56 5.20 -9.71
CA THR A 84 -12.76 4.71 -10.36
C THR A 84 -13.28 5.66 -11.45
N GLY A 85 -12.75 6.87 -11.53
CA GLY A 85 -13.22 7.89 -12.46
C GLY A 85 -14.62 8.43 -12.13
N ARG A 86 -15.13 8.13 -10.95
CA ARG A 86 -16.43 8.62 -10.50
C ARG A 86 -16.28 9.91 -9.72
N LYS A 87 -17.06 10.88 -10.09
CA LYS A 87 -17.28 12.05 -9.24
C LYS A 87 -18.54 11.79 -8.42
N THR A 88 -18.39 11.78 -7.12
CA THR A 88 -19.54 11.77 -6.23
C THR A 88 -20.17 13.16 -6.24
N LEU A 89 -21.37 13.20 -6.66
CA LEU A 89 -22.18 14.40 -6.56
C LEU A 89 -22.90 14.42 -5.23
#